data_b876983e464398c61cddb72c53246119
#
_entry.id   b876983e464398c61cddb72c53246119
#
_cell.length_a   1.000
_cell.length_b   1.000
_cell.length_c   1.000
_cell.angle_alpha   90.00
_cell.angle_beta   90.00
_cell.angle_gamma   90.00
#
_symmetry.space_group_name_H-M   'P 1'
#
loop_
_entity.id
_entity.type
_entity.pdbx_description
1 polymer ?
#
loop_
_entity_poly.entity_id
_entity_poly.type
_entity_poly.pdbx_seq_one_letter_code
_entity_poly.pdbx_strand_id
1 'polypeptide(L)'
;MKKNSWVLALTFILISTGLLAQDFTGLATYKTDMKLKIKMDSTETSANQMDMIQQQLRFAMQKDFELAFNKTESNWRELEKLDKPSGNSGMNVQVRIVGAGGGSDGLLYKNTKTKKTVESTDAFGKLFLVADELEPVEWEMTSETKQIGKYTCYKAISEREITETVFSDVNGESEEKEEKRMQTTTVWYTPEIPVNHGPEGYWGLPGLILEVNDGRRIMICTKVVLNPEKPITIEIPTKGKKVDGEEYEVIMREQAEKVNKMNGGGKKKGQHSSFQMRIGG
;
A
#
# COMPACT_ATOMS: atom_id res chain seq x y z
N MET A 1 62.73 36.24 -8.16
CA MET A 1 62.19 34.90 -7.81
C MET A 1 60.77 35.00 -7.27
N LYS A 2 59.73 35.23 -8.08
CA LYS A 2 58.30 35.34 -7.65
C LYS A 2 57.33 34.86 -8.73
N LYS A 3 57.61 33.76 -9.44
CA LYS A 3 56.75 33.31 -10.57
C LYS A 3 56.11 31.94 -10.43
N ASN A 4 56.38 31.15 -9.37
CA ASN A 4 55.92 29.77 -9.30
C ASN A 4 54.84 29.49 -8.26
N SER A 5 54.37 30.51 -7.54
CA SER A 5 53.33 30.32 -6.49
C SER A 5 51.89 30.23 -7.00
N TRP A 6 51.65 30.76 -8.21
CA TRP A 6 50.28 30.77 -8.80
C TRP A 6 49.92 29.48 -9.53
N VAL A 7 50.90 28.73 -9.98
CA VAL A 7 50.67 27.46 -10.70
C VAL A 7 50.25 26.35 -9.71
N LEU A 8 50.76 26.39 -8.46
CA LEU A 8 50.35 25.44 -7.41
C LEU A 8 48.95 25.67 -6.87
N ALA A 9 48.41 26.89 -6.93
CA ALA A 9 47.05 27.18 -6.49
C ALA A 9 45.99 26.74 -7.50
N LEU A 10 46.32 26.73 -8.81
CA LEU A 10 45.39 26.28 -9.86
C LEU A 10 45.23 24.77 -9.96
N THR A 11 46.27 24.01 -9.54
CA THR A 11 46.20 22.52 -9.54
C THR A 11 45.39 21.96 -8.38
N PHE A 12 45.18 22.71 -7.31
CA PHE A 12 44.38 22.23 -6.14
C PHE A 12 42.86 22.35 -6.32
N ILE A 13 42.41 23.18 -7.29
CA ILE A 13 40.98 23.44 -7.58
C ILE A 13 40.38 22.35 -8.50
N LEU A 14 41.20 21.57 -9.19
CA LEU A 14 40.72 20.56 -10.15
C LEU A 14 40.53 19.15 -9.60
N ILE A 15 40.81 18.92 -8.31
CA ILE A 15 40.67 17.57 -7.68
C ILE A 15 39.32 17.40 -6.95
N SER A 16 38.49 18.44 -6.86
CA SER A 16 37.25 18.41 -6.08
C SER A 16 35.98 17.96 -6.82
N THR A 17 36.06 17.44 -8.06
CA THR A 17 34.88 17.08 -8.85
C THR A 17 34.64 15.59 -9.05
N GLY A 18 35.20 14.77 -8.21
CA GLY A 18 35.01 13.30 -8.24
C GLY A 18 34.18 12.75 -7.09
N LEU A 19 33.31 13.53 -6.47
CA LEU A 19 32.20 12.96 -5.73
C LEU A 19 31.24 12.35 -6.75
N LEU A 20 31.53 11.12 -7.16
CA LEU A 20 30.56 10.23 -7.77
C LEU A 20 29.35 10.29 -6.82
N ALA A 21 28.30 10.94 -7.29
CA ALA A 21 27.01 10.83 -6.64
C ALA A 21 26.70 9.32 -6.63
N GLN A 22 27.03 8.65 -5.52
CA GLN A 22 26.61 7.28 -5.33
C GLN A 22 25.11 7.31 -5.51
N ASP A 23 24.62 6.51 -6.45
CA ASP A 23 23.20 6.38 -6.70
C ASP A 23 22.57 5.96 -5.38
N PHE A 24 21.90 6.93 -4.73
CA PHE A 24 21.29 6.71 -3.45
C PHE A 24 20.15 5.71 -3.62
N THR A 25 20.28 4.55 -3.00
CA THR A 25 19.28 3.49 -3.05
C THR A 25 18.90 3.02 -1.65
N GLY A 26 17.73 2.46 -1.49
CA GLY A 26 17.29 1.96 -0.20
C GLY A 26 16.21 0.87 -0.32
N LEU A 27 16.12 0.08 0.74
CA LEU A 27 15.06 -0.89 0.99
C LEU A 27 14.37 -0.51 2.30
N ALA A 28 13.05 -0.38 2.27
CA ALA A 28 12.24 -0.18 3.46
C ALA A 28 11.20 -1.29 3.57
N THR A 29 11.15 -1.95 4.72
CA THR A 29 10.15 -3.00 4.99
C THR A 29 9.02 -2.44 5.81
N TYR A 30 7.80 -2.68 5.38
CA TYR A 30 6.58 -2.22 6.05
C TYR A 30 5.72 -3.40 6.49
N LYS A 31 5.03 -3.20 7.62
CA LYS A 31 3.95 -4.08 8.06
C LYS A 31 2.62 -3.35 7.95
N THR A 32 1.60 -4.07 7.50
CA THR A 32 0.23 -3.56 7.49
C THR A 32 -0.56 -4.14 8.65
N ASP A 33 -1.45 -3.33 9.21
CA ASP A 33 -2.45 -3.74 10.19
C ASP A 33 -3.80 -3.13 9.81
N MET A 34 -4.84 -3.97 9.68
CA MET A 34 -6.18 -3.52 9.32
C MET A 34 -7.06 -3.41 10.56
N LYS A 35 -7.72 -2.27 10.71
CA LYS A 35 -8.75 -2.05 11.72
C LYS A 35 -10.08 -2.66 11.26
N LEU A 36 -10.29 -3.92 11.60
CA LEU A 36 -11.56 -4.59 11.30
C LEU A 36 -12.58 -4.30 12.40
N LYS A 37 -13.70 -3.70 12.03
CA LYS A 37 -14.89 -3.61 12.88
C LYS A 37 -15.90 -4.64 12.37
N ILE A 38 -15.86 -5.84 12.93
CA ILE A 38 -16.87 -6.85 12.64
C ILE A 38 -18.04 -6.62 13.59
N LYS A 39 -19.20 -6.25 13.04
CA LYS A 39 -20.47 -6.29 13.76
C LYS A 39 -21.14 -7.61 13.37
N MET A 40 -21.23 -8.55 14.30
CA MET A 40 -22.06 -9.75 14.15
C MET A 40 -23.22 -9.62 15.12
N ASP A 41 -24.41 -10.03 14.68
CA ASP A 41 -25.58 -10.10 15.57
C ASP A 41 -25.29 -11.11 16.67
N SER A 42 -25.23 -10.63 17.90
CA SER A 42 -24.58 -11.28 19.05
C SER A 42 -25.49 -12.23 19.84
N THR A 43 -26.47 -12.85 19.21
CA THR A 43 -27.37 -13.75 19.95
C THR A 43 -26.79 -15.13 20.26
N GLU A 44 -25.68 -15.54 19.61
CA GLU A 44 -25.11 -16.89 19.81
C GLU A 44 -23.59 -16.94 20.04
N THR A 45 -22.86 -15.83 19.93
CA THR A 45 -21.39 -15.83 20.03
C THR A 45 -20.94 -15.15 21.33
N SER A 46 -20.20 -15.86 22.18
CA SER A 46 -19.65 -15.25 23.41
C SER A 46 -18.58 -14.19 23.08
N ALA A 47 -18.43 -13.19 23.96
CA ALA A 47 -17.44 -12.13 23.79
C ALA A 47 -16.02 -12.69 23.57
N ASN A 48 -15.65 -13.77 24.27
CA ASN A 48 -14.34 -14.42 24.13
C ASN A 48 -14.13 -15.06 22.75
N GLN A 49 -15.19 -15.64 22.16
CA GLN A 49 -15.10 -16.19 20.79
C GLN A 49 -14.96 -15.08 19.75
N MET A 50 -15.63 -13.95 19.95
CA MET A 50 -15.52 -12.80 19.08
C MET A 50 -14.08 -12.23 19.09
N ASP A 51 -13.48 -12.07 20.26
CA ASP A 51 -12.09 -11.61 20.41
C ASP A 51 -11.11 -12.56 19.72
N MET A 52 -11.30 -13.88 19.84
CA MET A 52 -10.47 -14.85 19.14
C MET A 52 -10.61 -14.76 17.62
N ILE A 53 -11.83 -14.61 17.10
CA ILE A 53 -12.09 -14.47 15.66
C ILE A 53 -11.43 -13.17 15.14
N GLN A 54 -11.62 -12.06 15.83
CA GLN A 54 -10.99 -10.78 15.47
C GLN A 54 -9.47 -10.87 15.46
N GLN A 55 -8.89 -11.52 16.46
CA GLN A 55 -7.44 -11.72 16.55
C GLN A 55 -6.91 -12.60 15.42
N GLN A 56 -7.56 -13.73 15.13
CA GLN A 56 -7.17 -14.61 14.02
C GLN A 56 -7.27 -13.89 12.66
N LEU A 57 -8.35 -13.14 12.46
CA LEU A 57 -8.55 -12.39 11.22
C LEU A 57 -7.50 -11.28 11.07
N ARG A 58 -7.18 -10.59 12.16
CA ARG A 58 -6.12 -9.58 12.19
C ARG A 58 -4.76 -10.19 11.80
N PHE A 59 -4.39 -11.34 12.34
CA PHE A 59 -3.17 -12.06 11.96
C PHE A 59 -3.16 -12.49 10.50
N ALA A 60 -4.32 -12.99 10.00
CA ALA A 60 -4.44 -13.42 8.61
C ALA A 60 -4.30 -12.27 7.61
N MET A 61 -4.66 -11.05 8.03
CA MET A 61 -4.62 -9.84 7.20
C MET A 61 -3.32 -9.03 7.35
N GLN A 62 -2.45 -9.39 8.32
CA GLN A 62 -1.14 -8.76 8.43
C GLN A 62 -0.25 -9.22 7.28
N LYS A 63 0.20 -8.26 6.49
CA LYS A 63 1.12 -8.47 5.37
C LYS A 63 2.39 -7.66 5.57
N ASP A 64 3.49 -8.22 5.09
CA ASP A 64 4.77 -7.52 5.04
C ASP A 64 5.03 -7.10 3.59
N PHE A 65 5.53 -5.87 3.42
CA PHE A 65 5.83 -5.30 2.11
C PHE A 65 7.24 -4.75 2.08
N GLU A 66 7.80 -4.67 0.89
CA GLU A 66 9.09 -4.04 0.62
C GLU A 66 8.93 -2.88 -0.36
N LEU A 67 9.49 -1.74 0.00
CA LEU A 67 9.72 -0.61 -0.88
C LEU A 67 11.20 -0.58 -1.23
N ALA A 68 11.55 -0.93 -2.46
CA ALA A 68 12.86 -0.69 -3.03
C ALA A 68 12.85 0.67 -3.74
N PHE A 69 13.83 1.53 -3.50
CA PHE A 69 13.80 2.88 -4.05
C PHE A 69 15.19 3.42 -4.39
N ASN A 70 15.21 4.30 -5.38
CA ASN A 70 16.30 5.24 -5.64
C ASN A 70 15.76 6.68 -5.48
N LYS A 71 16.45 7.67 -6.01
CA LYS A 71 16.04 9.08 -5.88
C LYS A 71 14.70 9.40 -6.54
N THR A 72 14.34 8.72 -7.63
CA THR A 72 13.18 9.07 -8.45
C THR A 72 12.23 7.91 -8.73
N GLU A 73 12.67 6.68 -8.50
CA GLU A 73 11.92 5.47 -8.82
C GLU A 73 11.79 4.57 -7.61
N SER A 74 10.71 3.81 -7.58
CA SER A 74 10.51 2.80 -6.54
C SER A 74 9.72 1.61 -7.04
N ASN A 75 9.93 0.45 -6.40
CA ASN A 75 9.11 -0.74 -6.47
C ASN A 75 8.50 -1.02 -5.11
N TRP A 76 7.21 -1.33 -5.11
CA TRP A 76 6.47 -1.78 -3.94
C TRP A 76 5.92 -3.16 -4.21
N ARG A 77 6.20 -4.12 -3.32
CA ARG A 77 5.74 -5.51 -3.46
C ARG A 77 5.45 -6.15 -2.11
N GLU A 78 4.53 -7.11 -2.10
CA GLU A 78 4.30 -7.97 -0.93
C GLU A 78 5.48 -8.92 -0.75
N LEU A 79 5.88 -9.14 0.50
CA LEU A 79 6.86 -10.16 0.85
C LEU A 79 6.13 -11.45 1.20
N GLU A 80 6.41 -12.53 0.48
CA GLU A 80 5.87 -13.84 0.80
C GLU A 80 6.35 -14.30 2.18
N LYS A 81 5.42 -14.70 3.05
CA LYS A 81 5.76 -15.38 4.29
C LYS A 81 5.98 -16.86 4.02
N LEU A 82 7.19 -17.35 4.24
CA LEU A 82 7.55 -18.76 4.11
C LEU A 82 6.83 -19.67 5.13
N ASP A 83 6.37 -19.12 6.24
CA ASP A 83 5.67 -19.83 7.29
C ASP A 83 4.19 -19.42 7.33
N LYS A 84 3.33 -20.07 6.53
CA LYS A 84 1.92 -20.15 6.87
C LYS A 84 1.83 -21.16 8.04
N PRO A 85 1.36 -20.75 9.24
CA PRO A 85 1.10 -21.74 10.28
C PRO A 85 0.07 -22.71 9.73
N SER A 86 0.48 -23.94 9.51
CA SER A 86 -0.42 -25.06 9.25
C SER A 86 -1.13 -25.39 10.58
N GLY A 87 -1.97 -24.43 11.02
CA GLY A 87 -2.83 -24.62 12.18
C GLY A 87 -4.01 -25.50 11.77
N ASN A 88 -3.97 -26.72 12.24
CA ASN A 88 -5.11 -27.65 12.22
C ASN A 88 -6.20 -27.16 13.19
N SER A 89 -6.73 -25.97 12.93
CA SER A 89 -7.92 -25.44 13.62
C SER A 89 -9.11 -25.64 12.69
N GLY A 90 -10.03 -26.50 13.10
CA GLY A 90 -11.20 -26.97 12.34
C GLY A 90 -12.22 -25.93 11.90
N MET A 91 -11.82 -24.71 11.66
CA MET A 91 -12.61 -23.66 11.04
C MET A 91 -11.85 -23.16 9.80
N ASN A 92 -12.17 -23.78 8.66
CA ASN A 92 -11.67 -23.36 7.35
C ASN A 92 -12.39 -22.08 6.92
N VAL A 93 -12.10 -20.95 7.56
CA VAL A 93 -12.56 -19.64 7.10
C VAL A 93 -11.59 -19.19 6.01
N GLN A 94 -11.82 -19.64 4.78
CA GLN A 94 -11.18 -19.03 3.61
C GLN A 94 -11.85 -17.69 3.34
N VAL A 95 -11.40 -16.64 4.00
CA VAL A 95 -11.79 -15.28 3.66
C VAL A 95 -11.05 -14.90 2.38
N ARG A 96 -11.65 -15.16 1.24
CA ARG A 96 -11.24 -14.53 -0.02
C ARG A 96 -11.83 -13.13 -0.04
N ILE A 97 -11.04 -12.14 0.33
CA ILE A 97 -11.41 -10.74 0.12
C ILE A 97 -11.16 -10.44 -1.37
N VAL A 98 -12.26 -10.49 -2.12
CA VAL A 98 -12.26 -10.05 -3.51
C VAL A 98 -12.21 -8.51 -3.48
N GLY A 99 -11.15 -7.92 -4.00
CA GLY A 99 -11.01 -6.46 -4.08
C GLY A 99 -10.01 -5.82 -3.12
N ALA A 100 -9.43 -6.56 -2.16
CA ALA A 100 -8.22 -6.06 -1.49
C ALA A 100 -7.03 -6.31 -2.42
N GLY A 101 -6.63 -5.32 -3.19
CA GLY A 101 -5.55 -5.40 -4.17
C GLY A 101 -4.32 -6.14 -3.63
N GLY A 102 -3.93 -7.21 -4.31
CA GLY A 102 -2.75 -7.96 -3.96
C GLY A 102 -2.96 -9.46 -4.15
N GLY A 103 -2.93 -9.95 -5.40
CA GLY A 103 -2.39 -11.26 -5.65
C GLY A 103 -0.93 -11.27 -5.23
N SER A 104 -0.39 -12.40 -4.77
CA SER A 104 0.96 -12.55 -4.20
C SER A 104 2.12 -12.05 -5.08
N ASP A 105 1.85 -11.70 -6.33
CA ASP A 105 2.84 -11.26 -7.33
C ASP A 105 2.68 -9.80 -7.76
N GLY A 106 1.89 -8.98 -7.04
CA GLY A 106 1.68 -7.57 -7.37
C GLY A 106 2.98 -6.77 -7.23
N LEU A 107 3.41 -6.12 -8.31
CA LEU A 107 4.54 -5.19 -8.32
C LEU A 107 4.06 -3.82 -8.78
N LEU A 108 4.13 -2.84 -7.90
CA LEU A 108 3.83 -1.44 -8.23
C LEU A 108 5.15 -0.69 -8.44
N TYR A 109 5.39 -0.26 -9.66
CA TYR A 109 6.46 0.67 -10.01
C TYR A 109 5.93 2.11 -9.99
N LYS A 110 6.72 3.02 -9.40
CA LYS A 110 6.47 4.47 -9.42
C LYS A 110 7.70 5.23 -9.89
N ASN A 111 7.48 6.26 -10.71
CA ASN A 111 8.51 7.22 -11.09
C ASN A 111 8.01 8.64 -10.77
N THR A 112 8.56 9.24 -9.72
CA THR A 112 8.14 10.55 -9.21
C THR A 112 8.61 11.72 -10.08
N LYS A 113 9.63 11.50 -10.94
CA LYS A 113 10.13 12.50 -11.88
C LYS A 113 9.24 12.60 -13.13
N THR A 114 8.85 11.45 -13.69
CA THR A 114 7.99 11.39 -14.88
C THR A 114 6.51 11.36 -14.54
N LYS A 115 6.17 11.27 -13.24
CA LYS A 115 4.81 11.13 -12.71
C LYS A 115 4.05 9.99 -13.36
N LYS A 116 4.66 8.81 -13.37
CA LYS A 116 4.07 7.59 -13.93
C LYS A 116 4.09 6.46 -12.92
N THR A 117 3.06 5.64 -13.00
CA THR A 117 2.94 4.39 -12.24
C THR A 117 2.60 3.26 -13.18
N VAL A 118 3.09 2.07 -12.87
CA VAL A 118 2.77 0.83 -13.58
C VAL A 118 2.65 -0.27 -12.54
N GLU A 119 1.49 -0.89 -12.47
CA GLU A 119 1.21 -2.00 -11.55
C GLU A 119 0.97 -3.29 -12.32
N SER A 120 1.66 -4.36 -11.95
CA SER A 120 1.32 -5.72 -12.35
C SER A 120 0.49 -6.35 -11.24
N THR A 121 -0.73 -6.76 -11.55
CA THR A 121 -1.65 -7.33 -10.56
C THR A 121 -2.42 -8.53 -11.14
N ASP A 122 -2.60 -9.59 -10.34
CA ASP A 122 -3.47 -10.71 -10.70
C ASP A 122 -4.88 -10.45 -10.17
N ALA A 123 -5.85 -10.50 -11.06
CA ALA A 123 -7.25 -10.41 -10.70
C ALA A 123 -8.05 -11.51 -11.40
N PHE A 124 -8.73 -12.34 -10.62
CA PHE A 124 -9.55 -13.45 -11.12
C PHE A 124 -8.78 -14.43 -12.03
N GLY A 125 -7.49 -14.68 -11.70
CA GLY A 125 -6.61 -15.58 -12.47
C GLY A 125 -6.14 -14.99 -13.81
N LYS A 126 -6.24 -13.67 -13.98
CA LYS A 126 -5.72 -12.94 -15.14
C LYS A 126 -4.75 -11.88 -14.67
N LEU A 127 -3.61 -11.79 -15.34
CA LEU A 127 -2.60 -10.78 -15.07
C LEU A 127 -2.92 -9.50 -15.85
N PHE A 128 -3.00 -8.38 -15.15
CA PHE A 128 -3.18 -7.04 -15.68
C PHE A 128 -1.92 -6.22 -15.49
N LEU A 129 -1.72 -5.30 -16.40
CA LEU A 129 -0.69 -4.26 -16.35
C LEU A 129 -1.39 -2.91 -16.36
N VAL A 130 -1.63 -2.36 -15.18
CA VAL A 130 -2.32 -1.07 -15.00
C VAL A 130 -1.29 0.04 -15.08
N ALA A 131 -1.45 0.94 -16.05
CA ALA A 131 -0.51 2.04 -16.28
C ALA A 131 -1.24 3.38 -16.22
N ASP A 132 -0.82 4.22 -15.27
CA ASP A 132 -1.46 5.50 -14.98
C ASP A 132 -0.48 6.64 -14.77
N GLU A 133 -1.02 7.83 -14.67
CA GLU A 133 -0.31 8.97 -14.11
C GLU A 133 -0.26 8.84 -12.58
N LEU A 134 0.87 9.24 -12.01
CA LEU A 134 1.05 9.30 -10.57
C LEU A 134 0.45 10.61 -10.06
N GLU A 135 -0.79 10.55 -9.60
CA GLU A 135 -1.52 11.71 -9.11
C GLU A 135 -0.79 12.40 -7.93
N PRO A 136 -0.72 13.74 -7.95
CA PRO A 136 -0.15 14.48 -6.82
C PRO A 136 -1.05 14.34 -5.59
N VAL A 137 -0.43 14.13 -4.44
CA VAL A 137 -1.14 14.14 -3.16
C VAL A 137 -0.97 15.51 -2.51
N GLU A 138 -2.08 16.15 -2.18
CA GLU A 138 -2.06 17.40 -1.43
C GLU A 138 -1.82 17.12 0.05
N TRP A 139 -0.66 17.59 0.56
CA TRP A 139 -0.25 17.38 1.93
C TRP A 139 -0.28 18.68 2.73
N GLU A 140 -1.01 18.69 3.84
CA GLU A 140 -0.89 19.69 4.88
C GLU A 140 0.19 19.24 5.89
N MET A 141 1.34 19.90 5.88
CA MET A 141 2.45 19.60 6.79
C MET A 141 2.20 20.28 8.14
N THR A 142 2.36 19.52 9.23
CA THR A 142 2.18 20.02 10.59
C THR A 142 3.52 20.18 11.32
N SER A 143 3.51 20.83 12.51
CA SER A 143 4.68 20.92 13.39
C SER A 143 4.86 19.73 14.31
N GLU A 144 3.95 18.74 14.27
CA GLU A 144 4.01 17.57 15.14
C GLU A 144 5.16 16.65 14.72
N THR A 145 5.87 16.13 15.71
CA THR A 145 6.99 15.21 15.51
C THR A 145 6.86 13.97 16.38
N LYS A 146 7.40 12.85 15.92
CA LYS A 146 7.59 11.63 16.71
C LYS A 146 8.82 10.85 16.23
N GLN A 147 9.28 9.93 17.06
CA GLN A 147 10.35 9.00 16.70
C GLN A 147 9.76 7.71 16.12
N ILE A 148 10.29 7.28 14.97
CA ILE A 148 10.04 5.95 14.40
C ILE A 148 11.40 5.26 14.21
N GLY A 149 11.70 4.28 15.05
CA GLY A 149 13.04 3.72 15.14
C GLY A 149 14.06 4.81 15.54
N LYS A 150 15.07 5.02 14.71
CA LYS A 150 16.11 6.06 14.92
C LYS A 150 15.79 7.40 14.24
N TYR A 151 14.71 7.48 13.47
CA TYR A 151 14.40 8.65 12.64
C TYR A 151 13.41 9.60 13.32
N THR A 152 13.70 10.89 13.24
CA THR A 152 12.73 11.92 13.60
C THR A 152 11.75 12.12 12.45
N CYS A 153 10.47 11.93 12.71
CA CYS A 153 9.42 12.02 11.71
C CYS A 153 8.50 13.21 11.97
N TYR A 154 8.05 13.81 10.88
CA TYR A 154 7.09 14.91 10.86
C TYR A 154 5.75 14.41 10.33
N LYS A 155 4.68 14.98 10.88
CA LYS A 155 3.31 14.62 10.47
C LYS A 155 2.88 15.45 9.28
N ALA A 156 2.22 14.78 8.33
CA ALA A 156 1.42 15.45 7.29
C ALA A 156 0.05 14.77 7.17
N ILE A 157 -0.94 15.53 6.70
CA ILE A 157 -2.32 15.10 6.57
C ILE A 157 -2.77 15.38 5.14
N SER A 158 -3.54 14.47 4.58
CA SER A 158 -4.25 14.67 3.31
C SER A 158 -5.72 14.32 3.51
N GLU A 159 -6.59 15.15 2.96
CA GLU A 159 -8.04 14.90 2.93
C GLU A 159 -8.50 14.85 1.49
N ARG A 160 -9.23 13.79 1.13
CA ARG A 160 -9.81 13.64 -0.19
C ARG A 160 -11.20 13.07 -0.11
N GLU A 161 -12.08 13.47 -1.03
CA GLU A 161 -13.35 12.80 -1.23
C GLU A 161 -13.12 11.47 -1.94
N ILE A 162 -13.65 10.39 -1.37
CA ILE A 162 -13.64 9.07 -1.97
C ILE A 162 -15.07 8.58 -2.17
N THR A 163 -15.26 7.79 -3.21
CA THR A 163 -16.54 7.09 -3.45
C THR A 163 -16.37 5.64 -3.05
N GLU A 164 -17.21 5.19 -2.13
CA GLU A 164 -17.28 3.79 -1.70
C GLU A 164 -18.55 3.14 -2.21
N THR A 165 -18.45 1.96 -2.78
CA THR A 165 -19.60 1.13 -3.09
C THR A 165 -19.93 0.26 -1.88
N VAL A 166 -21.12 0.47 -1.33
CA VAL A 166 -21.65 -0.29 -0.21
C VAL A 166 -22.62 -1.33 -0.75
N PHE A 167 -22.25 -2.59 -0.59
CA PHE A 167 -23.15 -3.72 -0.87
C PHE A 167 -23.82 -4.12 0.44
N SER A 168 -25.14 -4.10 0.45
CA SER A 168 -25.93 -4.59 1.59
C SER A 168 -26.88 -5.69 1.12
N ASP A 169 -26.98 -6.76 1.91
CA ASP A 169 -28.01 -7.77 1.74
C ASP A 169 -28.91 -7.74 2.97
N VAL A 170 -30.17 -7.41 2.77
CA VAL A 170 -31.17 -7.39 3.82
C VAL A 170 -32.33 -8.29 3.38
N ASN A 171 -32.52 -9.41 4.08
CA ASN A 171 -33.58 -10.38 3.80
C ASN A 171 -33.53 -11.01 2.40
N GLY A 172 -32.35 -11.08 1.77
CA GLY A 172 -32.16 -11.65 0.44
C GLY A 172 -32.42 -10.64 -0.71
N GLU A 173 -32.58 -9.37 -0.39
CA GLU A 173 -32.53 -8.27 -1.33
C GLU A 173 -31.15 -7.60 -1.23
N SER A 174 -30.36 -7.72 -2.30
CA SER A 174 -29.06 -7.07 -2.39
C SER A 174 -29.24 -5.66 -2.93
N GLU A 175 -28.80 -4.69 -2.16
CA GLU A 175 -28.73 -3.29 -2.58
C GLU A 175 -27.27 -2.88 -2.76
N GLU A 176 -26.99 -2.15 -3.84
CA GLU A 176 -25.74 -1.50 -4.11
C GLU A 176 -25.95 0.01 -4.02
N LYS A 177 -25.10 0.69 -3.22
CA LYS A 177 -25.17 2.14 -3.04
C LYS A 177 -23.79 2.74 -3.07
N GLU A 178 -23.61 3.77 -3.89
CA GLU A 178 -22.41 4.59 -3.85
C GLU A 178 -22.55 5.66 -2.75
N GLU A 179 -21.57 5.73 -1.87
CA GLU A 179 -21.49 6.74 -0.81
C GLU A 179 -20.19 7.53 -0.95
N LYS A 180 -20.31 8.85 -1.00
CA LYS A 180 -19.16 9.76 -0.95
C LYS A 180 -18.82 10.08 0.49
N ARG A 181 -17.55 10.03 0.83
CA ARG A 181 -17.07 10.46 2.14
C ARG A 181 -15.69 11.09 2.06
N MET A 182 -15.40 11.96 3.00
CA MET A 182 -14.04 12.45 3.20
C MET A 182 -13.17 11.37 3.85
N GLN A 183 -12.04 11.09 3.23
CA GLN A 183 -11.00 10.24 3.80
C GLN A 183 -9.84 11.11 4.27
N THR A 184 -9.54 11.04 5.56
CA THR A 184 -8.37 11.69 6.14
C THR A 184 -7.24 10.67 6.22
N THR A 185 -6.13 10.95 5.57
CA THR A 185 -4.90 10.15 5.64
C THR A 185 -3.85 10.91 6.44
N THR A 186 -3.36 10.30 7.50
CA THR A 186 -2.25 10.82 8.30
C THR A 186 -0.98 10.05 7.98
N VAL A 187 0.12 10.76 7.70
CA VAL A 187 1.42 10.15 7.44
C VAL A 187 2.50 10.75 8.32
N TRP A 188 3.56 9.95 8.52
CA TRP A 188 4.77 10.38 9.20
C TRP A 188 5.97 10.12 8.29
N TYR A 189 6.68 11.17 7.94
CA TYR A 189 7.82 11.12 7.02
C TYR A 189 9.08 11.66 7.68
N THR A 190 10.25 11.20 7.22
CA THR A 190 11.54 11.67 7.72
C THR A 190 12.37 12.33 6.63
N PRO A 191 12.77 13.62 6.81
CA PRO A 191 13.70 14.30 5.90
C PRO A 191 15.14 13.75 5.96
N GLU A 192 15.46 12.95 7.00
CA GLU A 192 16.79 12.31 7.11
C GLU A 192 17.05 11.33 5.95
N ILE A 193 15.99 10.89 5.26
CA ILE A 193 16.05 10.11 4.02
C ILE A 193 15.42 10.96 2.91
N PRO A 194 16.22 11.77 2.17
CA PRO A 194 15.72 12.82 1.30
C PRO A 194 15.22 12.29 -0.06
N VAL A 195 14.19 11.47 -0.02
CA VAL A 195 13.44 10.96 -1.18
C VAL A 195 11.96 11.26 -0.99
N ASN A 196 11.23 11.39 -2.08
CA ASN A 196 9.80 11.70 -2.02
C ASN A 196 8.91 10.45 -2.18
N HIS A 197 9.39 9.30 -1.67
CA HIS A 197 8.71 8.03 -1.76
C HIS A 197 7.97 7.65 -0.48
N GLY A 198 7.02 6.74 -0.62
CA GLY A 198 6.29 6.09 0.45
C GLY A 198 5.67 4.77 0.00
N PRO A 199 5.01 4.03 0.91
CA PRO A 199 4.33 2.79 0.59
C PRO A 199 3.20 3.02 -0.41
N GLU A 200 2.90 2.02 -1.23
CA GLU A 200 1.84 2.06 -2.25
C GLU A 200 1.86 3.34 -3.12
N GLY A 201 0.70 3.99 -3.30
CA GLY A 201 0.54 5.24 -4.03
C GLY A 201 0.98 6.51 -3.27
N TYR A 202 1.38 6.42 -2.00
CA TYR A 202 1.76 7.60 -1.22
C TYR A 202 3.14 8.13 -1.60
N TRP A 203 3.25 9.44 -1.81
CA TRP A 203 4.47 10.12 -2.22
C TRP A 203 4.37 11.64 -2.08
N GLY A 204 5.43 12.37 -2.43
CA GLY A 204 5.39 13.84 -2.61
C GLY A 204 5.86 14.65 -1.42
N LEU A 205 6.14 14.04 -0.27
CA LEU A 205 6.72 14.71 0.89
C LEU A 205 8.25 14.83 0.76
N PRO A 206 8.87 15.82 1.42
CA PRO A 206 10.34 16.02 1.38
C PRO A 206 11.09 15.04 2.30
N GLY A 207 10.81 13.73 2.15
CA GLY A 207 11.37 12.66 2.95
C GLY A 207 10.63 11.35 2.76
N LEU A 208 11.25 10.24 3.16
CA LEU A 208 10.64 8.92 3.10
C LEU A 208 9.47 8.83 4.10
N ILE A 209 8.30 8.40 3.62
CA ILE A 209 7.12 8.16 4.46
C ILE A 209 7.32 6.84 5.21
N LEU A 210 7.41 6.90 6.54
CA LEU A 210 7.63 5.73 7.40
C LEU A 210 6.34 5.16 8.00
N GLU A 211 5.26 5.95 8.04
CA GLU A 211 3.97 5.47 8.52
C GLU A 211 2.84 6.14 7.75
N VAL A 212 1.82 5.36 7.43
CA VAL A 212 0.57 5.82 6.83
C VAL A 212 -0.60 5.26 7.64
N ASN A 213 -1.58 6.10 7.93
CA ASN A 213 -2.85 5.71 8.54
C ASN A 213 -3.99 6.37 7.76
N ASP A 214 -4.73 5.59 7.00
CA ASP A 214 -5.88 6.03 6.19
C ASP A 214 -7.25 5.86 6.91
N GLY A 215 -7.20 5.54 8.21
CA GLY A 215 -8.38 5.29 9.03
C GLY A 215 -8.81 3.82 9.06
N ARG A 216 -8.60 3.07 7.98
CA ARG A 216 -8.89 1.62 7.88
C ARG A 216 -7.66 0.77 8.11
N ARG A 217 -6.54 1.21 7.60
CA ARG A 217 -5.28 0.49 7.58
C ARG A 217 -4.14 1.37 8.10
N ILE A 218 -3.23 0.71 8.81
CA ILE A 218 -1.97 1.33 9.21
C ILE A 218 -0.85 0.56 8.51
N MET A 219 0.03 1.28 7.85
CA MET A 219 1.29 0.77 7.31
C MET A 219 2.43 1.41 8.07
N ILE A 220 3.28 0.61 8.70
CA ILE A 220 4.42 1.10 9.47
C ILE A 220 5.73 0.50 8.98
N CYS A 221 6.72 1.35 8.75
CA CYS A 221 8.07 0.93 8.42
C CYS A 221 8.76 0.30 9.64
N THR A 222 9.22 -0.93 9.47
CA THR A 222 9.89 -1.70 10.53
C THR A 222 11.40 -1.78 10.33
N LYS A 223 11.89 -1.56 9.10
CA LYS A 223 13.30 -1.64 8.78
C LYS A 223 13.62 -0.74 7.57
N VAL A 224 14.75 -0.05 7.64
CA VAL A 224 15.34 0.68 6.50
C VAL A 224 16.80 0.29 6.36
N VAL A 225 17.21 -0.03 5.12
CA VAL A 225 18.59 -0.27 4.73
C VAL A 225 18.93 0.69 3.59
N LEU A 226 19.85 1.58 3.81
CA LEU A 226 20.34 2.53 2.80
C LEU A 226 21.64 2.00 2.19
N ASN A 227 21.78 2.15 0.88
CA ASN A 227 22.95 1.75 0.10
C ASN A 227 23.41 0.31 0.44
N PRO A 228 22.53 -0.70 0.29
CA PRO A 228 22.89 -2.08 0.62
C PRO A 228 24.05 -2.56 -0.26
N GLU A 229 24.83 -3.50 0.26
CA GLU A 229 25.98 -4.09 -0.47
C GLU A 229 25.58 -4.74 -1.80
N LYS A 230 24.38 -5.36 -1.82
CA LYS A 230 23.80 -5.90 -3.06
C LYS A 230 23.07 -4.79 -3.79
N PRO A 231 23.38 -4.54 -5.06
CA PRO A 231 22.68 -3.54 -5.87
C PRO A 231 21.18 -3.81 -5.91
N ILE A 232 20.38 -2.76 -5.72
CA ILE A 232 18.93 -2.81 -5.88
C ILE A 232 18.61 -2.59 -7.35
N THR A 233 17.80 -3.50 -7.91
CA THR A 233 17.23 -3.31 -9.25
C THR A 233 15.79 -2.85 -9.09
N ILE A 234 15.44 -1.73 -9.71
CA ILE A 234 14.06 -1.24 -9.80
C ILE A 234 13.55 -1.62 -11.18
N GLU A 235 12.52 -2.44 -11.22
CA GLU A 235 12.01 -3.05 -12.46
C GLU A 235 10.65 -2.43 -12.82
N ILE A 236 10.46 -2.15 -14.11
CA ILE A 236 9.15 -1.78 -14.65
C ILE A 236 8.44 -3.08 -15.05
N PRO A 237 7.29 -3.41 -14.46
CA PRO A 237 6.55 -4.60 -14.87
C PRO A 237 6.09 -4.49 -16.33
N THR A 238 6.14 -5.60 -17.04
CA THR A 238 5.84 -5.65 -18.50
C THR A 238 4.82 -6.72 -18.87
N LYS A 239 4.48 -7.60 -17.94
CA LYS A 239 3.59 -8.74 -18.19
C LYS A 239 2.17 -8.43 -17.75
N GLY A 240 1.20 -8.78 -18.57
CA GLY A 240 -0.23 -8.64 -18.30
C GLY A 240 -1.00 -7.97 -19.44
N LYS A 241 -2.34 -8.01 -19.35
CA LYS A 241 -3.22 -7.23 -20.23
C LYS A 241 -3.05 -5.76 -19.86
N LYS A 242 -2.62 -4.92 -20.81
CA LYS A 242 -2.48 -3.48 -20.61
C LYS A 242 -3.86 -2.84 -20.51
N VAL A 243 -4.05 -2.07 -19.43
CA VAL A 243 -5.25 -1.26 -19.14
C VAL A 243 -4.81 0.00 -18.43
N ASP A 244 -5.65 1.03 -18.44
CA ASP A 244 -5.55 2.13 -17.49
C ASP A 244 -6.37 1.86 -16.22
N GLY A 245 -6.32 2.74 -15.24
CA GLY A 245 -7.02 2.57 -13.96
C GLY A 245 -8.53 2.55 -14.13
N GLU A 246 -9.09 3.41 -14.98
CA GLU A 246 -10.54 3.44 -15.23
C GLU A 246 -11.03 2.13 -15.84
N GLU A 247 -10.33 1.61 -16.87
CA GLU A 247 -10.66 0.33 -17.49
C GLU A 247 -10.54 -0.82 -16.48
N TYR A 248 -9.50 -0.78 -15.61
CA TYR A 248 -9.31 -1.79 -14.59
C TYR A 248 -10.43 -1.77 -13.54
N GLU A 249 -10.85 -0.59 -13.07
CA GLU A 249 -11.98 -0.45 -12.12
C GLU A 249 -13.28 -0.99 -12.71
N VAL A 250 -13.57 -0.69 -13.99
CA VAL A 250 -14.76 -1.24 -14.68
C VAL A 250 -14.70 -2.77 -14.71
N ILE A 251 -13.54 -3.35 -15.06
CA ILE A 251 -13.35 -4.81 -15.08
C ILE A 251 -13.59 -5.40 -13.69
N MET A 252 -13.05 -4.77 -12.63
CA MET A 252 -13.20 -5.23 -11.26
C MET A 252 -14.65 -5.18 -10.80
N ARG A 253 -15.37 -4.10 -11.12
CA ARG A 253 -16.79 -3.95 -10.81
C ARG A 253 -17.64 -5.03 -11.48
N GLU A 254 -17.46 -5.23 -12.78
CA GLU A 254 -18.18 -6.27 -13.52
C GLU A 254 -17.95 -7.69 -12.94
N GLN A 255 -16.73 -7.97 -12.53
CA GLN A 255 -16.40 -9.28 -11.94
C GLN A 255 -17.00 -9.43 -10.53
N ALA A 256 -16.98 -8.37 -9.72
CA ALA A 256 -17.62 -8.38 -8.41
C ALA A 256 -19.13 -8.64 -8.52
N GLU A 257 -19.81 -7.99 -9.45
CA GLU A 257 -21.24 -8.26 -9.74
C GLU A 257 -21.51 -9.72 -10.15
N LYS A 258 -20.65 -10.29 -11.04
CA LYS A 258 -20.80 -11.70 -11.45
C LYS A 258 -20.67 -12.64 -10.26
N VAL A 259 -19.68 -12.41 -9.38
CA VAL A 259 -19.49 -13.22 -8.16
C VAL A 259 -20.69 -13.10 -7.24
N ASN A 260 -21.23 -11.89 -7.04
CA ASN A 260 -22.42 -11.67 -6.22
C ASN A 260 -23.65 -12.38 -6.79
N LYS A 261 -23.89 -12.30 -8.10
CA LYS A 261 -25.00 -13.01 -8.78
C LYS A 261 -24.86 -14.53 -8.66
N MET A 262 -23.64 -15.07 -8.72
CA MET A 262 -23.38 -16.50 -8.54
C MET A 262 -23.61 -16.96 -7.10
N ASN A 263 -23.25 -16.17 -6.10
CA ASN A 263 -23.40 -16.49 -4.69
C ASN A 263 -24.85 -16.24 -4.18
N GLY A 264 -25.58 -15.27 -4.76
CA GLY A 264 -26.97 -14.97 -4.39
C GLY A 264 -28.01 -15.96 -4.93
N GLY A 265 -27.64 -16.87 -5.83
CA GLY A 265 -28.55 -17.86 -6.42
C GLY A 265 -28.91 -19.08 -5.53
N GLY A 266 -28.28 -19.20 -4.36
CA GLY A 266 -28.53 -20.29 -3.44
C GLY A 266 -29.53 -19.92 -2.36
N LYS A 267 -30.84 -19.96 -2.64
CA LYS A 267 -31.90 -19.85 -1.61
C LYS A 267 -31.73 -20.92 -0.52
N LYS A 268 -30.98 -20.62 0.54
CA LYS A 268 -31.12 -21.28 1.82
C LYS A 268 -32.12 -20.50 2.67
N LYS A 269 -33.36 -20.99 2.68
CA LYS A 269 -34.43 -20.55 3.55
C LYS A 269 -34.02 -20.80 5.00
N GLY A 270 -33.80 -19.75 5.78
CA GLY A 270 -33.77 -19.87 7.25
C GLY A 270 -32.52 -19.40 7.97
N GLN A 271 -31.92 -18.26 7.60
CA GLN A 271 -31.06 -17.54 8.56
C GLN A 271 -31.06 -16.05 8.18
N HIS A 272 -31.61 -15.19 9.04
CA HIS A 272 -31.54 -13.76 8.92
C HIS A 272 -30.09 -13.32 9.20
N SER A 273 -29.25 -13.24 8.17
CA SER A 273 -27.94 -12.62 8.26
C SER A 273 -27.92 -11.37 7.38
N SER A 274 -27.82 -10.23 8.00
CA SER A 274 -27.49 -9.01 7.27
C SER A 274 -25.98 -8.96 7.09
N PHE A 275 -25.53 -8.84 5.84
CA PHE A 275 -24.12 -8.66 5.50
C PHE A 275 -23.93 -7.32 4.82
N GLN A 276 -22.94 -6.56 5.24
CA GLN A 276 -22.57 -5.30 4.61
C GLN A 276 -21.08 -5.35 4.23
N MET A 277 -20.78 -5.16 2.96
CA MET A 277 -19.41 -5.04 2.45
C MET A 277 -19.22 -3.65 1.84
N ARG A 278 -18.08 -3.03 2.09
CA ARG A 278 -17.68 -1.76 1.48
C ARG A 278 -16.45 -2.00 0.61
N ILE A 279 -16.52 -1.57 -0.65
CA ILE A 279 -15.44 -1.69 -1.64
C ILE A 279 -15.17 -0.29 -2.21
N GLY A 280 -13.90 0.06 -2.41
CA GLY A 280 -13.49 1.36 -2.97
C GLY A 280 -12.88 2.30 -1.94
N GLY A 281 -12.25 3.33 -2.43
CA GLY A 281 -11.56 4.37 -1.67
C GLY A 281 -10.10 4.48 -1.98
#